data_cc94a1c5d20b03de14663e581b2afdeb
#
_entry.id   cc94a1c5d20b03de14663e581b2afdeb
#
_cell.length_a   1.000
_cell.length_b   1.000
_cell.length_c   1.000
_cell.angle_alpha   90.00
_cell.angle_beta   90.00
_cell.angle_gamma   90.00
#
_symmetry.space_group_name_H-M   'P 1'
#
loop_
_entity.id
_entity.type
_entity.pdbx_description
1 polymer ?
#
loop_
_entity_poly.entity_id
_entity_poly.type
_entity_poly.pdbx_seq_one_letter_code
_entity_poly.pdbx_strand_id
1 'polypeptide(L)'
;IYFGLQTNNNIVTNSKNRSEFDYPVSSTENAENVYEGDAGLSLNFIDRFILGIKEGDLNLAFSANVNSDSKILTNRNIIERAKTLMPYLLYDEEPYMVVNDAGELIWVLDAYTTSNNYPYSQKTTLQLDTLTKLELNYIRNSVKVLINAYNGDISFYITDETDPIAMAYKKIYPDLFAEGNIPSDISSQFIYPEFLYNIQSDIITRYHDIQPDVLYRGDDVWDIATHNTGRVSTKTGTTIEPYYTMVDTIESDESKLGLVLPFTPNEKQNIISYTVGTYENGQPKLTIYKFEADSNILGPMQLDTQIEQDEEISNEIEALNVTGTRITKNMIIVPLNNTLLYIEPVYQEYINEEDSVPTLKKVIVASGNKLAIGNDLEEALQNLVSQYAVNIEVENPDNVDDLIDAIIKANGNLKESTSNSDFEMMGKDIQRLQDLIDRLEKLVEEENNETNNIISNEIVNNTNVIANEVLD
;
A
#
# COMPACT_ATOMS: atom_id res chain seq x y z
N ILE A 1 0.52 17.51 -16.51
CA ILE A 1 1.44 17.87 -15.40
C ILE A 1 2.56 18.74 -15.96
N TYR A 2 2.57 20.01 -15.57
CA TYR A 2 3.64 20.95 -15.97
C TYR A 2 4.73 21.06 -14.90
N PHE A 3 4.40 20.78 -13.65
CA PHE A 3 5.31 20.77 -12.50
C PHE A 3 5.30 19.39 -11.86
N GLY A 4 6.47 18.78 -11.70
CA GLY A 4 6.59 17.39 -11.20
C GLY A 4 8.03 17.03 -10.83
N LEU A 5 8.26 15.76 -10.51
CA LEU A 5 9.55 15.24 -10.04
C LEU A 5 10.63 15.22 -11.12
N GLN A 6 10.26 14.91 -12.37
CA GLN A 6 11.21 14.75 -13.47
C GLN A 6 11.19 15.91 -14.46
N THR A 7 10.51 17.01 -14.13
CA THR A 7 10.39 18.19 -14.99
C THR A 7 11.57 19.15 -14.80
N ASN A 8 12.78 18.70 -15.11
CA ASN A 8 14.02 19.43 -14.84
C ASN A 8 14.33 20.55 -15.87
N ASN A 9 13.68 20.51 -17.04
CA ASN A 9 13.93 21.47 -18.10
C ASN A 9 12.92 22.62 -18.08
N ASN A 10 13.38 23.82 -18.44
CA ASN A 10 12.48 24.93 -18.75
C ASN A 10 11.70 24.62 -20.04
N ILE A 11 10.43 24.99 -20.10
CA ILE A 11 9.61 24.85 -21.30
C ILE A 11 8.94 26.14 -21.69
N VAL A 12 8.68 26.29 -23.00
CA VAL A 12 7.85 27.38 -23.53
C VAL A 12 6.48 26.81 -23.87
N THR A 13 5.45 27.34 -23.22
CA THR A 13 4.05 27.02 -23.50
C THR A 13 3.46 27.95 -24.52
N ASN A 14 2.35 27.56 -25.14
CA ASN A 14 1.63 28.36 -26.14
C ASN A 14 2.49 28.77 -27.31
N SER A 15 3.34 27.88 -27.80
CA SER A 15 4.18 28.13 -28.96
C SER A 15 3.37 28.20 -30.25
N LYS A 16 3.69 29.12 -31.14
CA LYS A 16 3.03 29.25 -32.45
C LYS A 16 3.28 28.00 -33.30
N ASN A 17 2.23 27.45 -33.88
CA ASN A 17 2.28 26.28 -34.78
C ASN A 17 2.74 24.98 -34.13
N ARG A 18 2.69 24.84 -32.81
CA ARG A 18 2.95 23.62 -32.08
C ARG A 18 1.94 23.51 -30.94
N SER A 19 1.13 22.46 -30.97
CA SER A 19 0.32 22.01 -29.85
C SER A 19 1.19 21.31 -28.81
N GLU A 20 0.74 21.32 -27.59
CA GLU A 20 1.38 20.63 -26.47
C GLU A 20 0.84 19.20 -26.40
N PHE A 21 1.74 18.24 -26.31
CA PHE A 21 1.37 16.84 -26.13
C PHE A 21 0.77 16.65 -24.73
N ASP A 22 -0.37 15.98 -24.67
CA ASP A 22 -1.01 15.59 -23.40
C ASP A 22 -0.83 14.10 -23.12
N TYR A 23 -1.53 13.25 -23.86
CA TYR A 23 -1.39 11.79 -23.71
C TYR A 23 -1.65 11.08 -25.07
N PRO A 24 -1.15 9.83 -25.25
CA PRO A 24 -1.44 9.07 -26.45
C PRO A 24 -2.89 8.55 -26.43
N VAL A 25 -3.65 8.86 -27.47
CA VAL A 25 -5.01 8.34 -27.68
C VAL A 25 -4.95 6.98 -28.40
N SER A 26 -4.01 6.83 -29.34
CA SER A 26 -3.78 5.61 -30.07
C SER A 26 -2.30 5.50 -30.45
N SER A 27 -1.90 4.44 -31.16
CA SER A 27 -0.54 4.28 -31.67
C SER A 27 -0.09 5.37 -32.65
N THR A 28 -1.03 6.15 -33.22
CA THR A 28 -0.77 7.16 -34.25
C THR A 28 -1.33 8.55 -33.92
N GLU A 29 -2.07 8.69 -32.82
CA GLU A 29 -2.83 9.91 -32.48
C GLU A 29 -2.59 10.29 -31.01
N ASN A 30 -2.29 11.56 -30.77
CA ASN A 30 -2.07 12.11 -29.45
C ASN A 30 -3.15 13.13 -29.12
N ALA A 31 -3.56 13.19 -27.85
CA ALA A 31 -4.30 14.33 -27.34
C ALA A 31 -3.38 15.54 -27.24
N GLU A 32 -3.92 16.68 -27.60
CA GLU A 32 -3.20 17.96 -27.59
C GLU A 32 -3.82 18.88 -26.54
N ASN A 33 -2.99 19.65 -25.88
CA ASN A 33 -3.39 20.62 -24.87
C ASN A 33 -2.88 22.02 -25.23
N VAL A 34 -3.54 23.03 -24.66
CA VAL A 34 -3.09 24.43 -24.66
C VAL A 34 -3.01 24.87 -23.21
N TYR A 35 -1.87 25.36 -22.79
CA TYR A 35 -1.68 25.82 -21.41
C TYR A 35 -2.51 27.07 -21.12
N GLU A 36 -3.48 26.96 -20.25
CA GLU A 36 -4.37 28.05 -19.83
C GLU A 36 -3.98 28.62 -18.45
N GLY A 37 -2.94 28.06 -17.80
CA GLY A 37 -2.50 28.48 -16.48
C GLY A 37 -1.88 29.90 -16.48
N ASP A 38 -1.87 30.51 -15.32
CA ASP A 38 -1.34 31.85 -15.09
C ASP A 38 0.18 31.87 -14.80
N ALA A 39 0.77 30.68 -14.49
CA ALA A 39 2.20 30.58 -14.24
C ALA A 39 3.06 30.90 -15.45
N GLY A 40 4.32 31.21 -15.15
CA GLY A 40 5.34 31.48 -16.15
C GLY A 40 5.59 32.98 -16.41
N LEU A 41 6.71 33.22 -17.02
CA LEU A 41 7.12 34.59 -17.44
C LEU A 41 6.69 34.83 -18.88
N SER A 42 6.01 35.94 -19.12
CA SER A 42 5.69 36.39 -20.48
C SER A 42 6.97 36.68 -21.25
N LEU A 43 7.01 36.28 -22.52
CA LEU A 43 8.22 36.33 -23.34
C LEU A 43 8.18 37.52 -24.30
N ASN A 44 8.38 38.76 -23.80
CA ASN A 44 8.67 39.87 -24.69
C ASN A 44 10.09 39.73 -25.30
N PHE A 45 10.43 40.56 -26.29
CA PHE A 45 11.70 40.44 -27.02
C PHE A 45 12.93 40.58 -26.11
N ILE A 46 12.88 41.48 -25.13
CA ILE A 46 14.01 41.74 -24.21
C ILE A 46 14.17 40.56 -23.26
N ASP A 47 13.06 40.04 -22.68
CA ASP A 47 13.07 38.92 -21.78
C ASP A 47 13.56 37.62 -22.47
N ARG A 48 13.15 37.40 -23.71
CA ARG A 48 13.65 36.29 -24.54
C ARG A 48 15.16 36.36 -24.74
N PHE A 49 15.70 37.55 -24.99
CA PHE A 49 17.13 37.73 -25.19
C PHE A 49 17.93 37.51 -23.90
N ILE A 50 17.44 38.04 -22.78
CA ILE A 50 18.06 37.85 -21.45
C ILE A 50 18.02 36.40 -21.04
N LEU A 51 16.88 35.75 -21.17
CA LEU A 51 16.70 34.32 -20.83
C LEU A 51 17.52 33.44 -21.77
N GLY A 52 17.58 33.75 -23.08
CA GLY A 52 18.40 33.00 -24.03
C GLY A 52 19.88 33.02 -23.67
N ILE A 53 20.40 34.17 -23.17
CA ILE A 53 21.77 34.25 -22.67
C ILE A 53 21.91 33.46 -21.36
N LYS A 54 20.97 33.61 -20.42
CA LYS A 54 21.02 32.96 -19.12
C LYS A 54 21.00 31.42 -19.25
N GLU A 55 20.15 30.89 -20.10
CA GLU A 55 19.98 29.45 -20.32
C GLU A 55 20.97 28.88 -21.36
N GLY A 56 21.77 29.73 -22.00
CA GLY A 56 22.71 29.32 -23.04
C GLY A 56 22.05 28.89 -24.35
N ASP A 57 20.76 29.18 -24.54
CA ASP A 57 19.97 28.84 -25.73
C ASP A 57 19.53 30.10 -26.50
N LEU A 58 20.32 30.48 -27.48
CA LEU A 58 20.02 31.64 -28.36
C LEU A 58 18.77 31.37 -29.24
N ASN A 59 18.35 30.12 -29.44
CA ASN A 59 17.11 29.84 -30.18
C ASN A 59 15.90 30.44 -29.46
N LEU A 60 15.89 30.48 -28.14
CA LEU A 60 14.83 31.11 -27.37
C LEU A 60 14.68 32.58 -27.75
N ALA A 61 15.81 33.29 -27.97
CA ALA A 61 15.82 34.70 -28.33
C ALA A 61 15.29 34.99 -29.74
N PHE A 62 15.60 34.09 -30.71
CA PHE A 62 15.36 34.34 -32.14
C PHE A 62 14.30 33.44 -32.78
N SER A 63 13.71 32.50 -32.05
CA SER A 63 12.69 31.59 -32.58
C SER A 63 11.43 32.34 -33.04
N ALA A 64 10.99 32.06 -34.26
CA ALA A 64 9.74 32.56 -34.79
C ALA A 64 8.49 31.87 -34.18
N ASN A 65 8.70 30.73 -33.45
CA ASN A 65 7.63 30.00 -32.80
C ASN A 65 7.22 30.60 -31.46
N VAL A 66 7.99 31.51 -30.89
CA VAL A 66 7.68 32.20 -29.64
C VAL A 66 7.00 33.53 -29.96
N ASN A 67 5.82 33.76 -29.41
CA ASN A 67 5.00 34.94 -29.62
C ASN A 67 4.68 35.63 -28.27
N SER A 68 3.80 36.65 -28.31
CA SER A 68 3.38 37.43 -27.13
C SER A 68 2.59 36.60 -26.10
N ASP A 69 1.95 35.49 -26.54
CA ASP A 69 1.08 34.64 -25.72
C ASP A 69 1.89 33.49 -25.11
N SER A 70 3.12 33.29 -25.60
CA SER A 70 4.02 32.29 -25.08
C SER A 70 4.55 32.67 -23.70
N LYS A 71 4.60 31.70 -22.80
CA LYS A 71 5.18 31.83 -21.46
C LYS A 71 6.30 30.80 -21.28
N ILE A 72 7.33 31.17 -20.54
CA ILE A 72 8.35 30.22 -20.11
C ILE A 72 8.07 29.76 -18.69
N LEU A 73 7.95 28.44 -18.49
CA LEU A 73 7.86 27.83 -17.17
C LEU A 73 9.25 27.38 -16.72
N THR A 74 9.67 27.85 -15.56
CA THR A 74 10.98 27.58 -14.95
C THR A 74 10.82 26.97 -13.57
N ASN A 75 11.88 26.37 -13.02
CA ASN A 75 11.86 25.72 -11.70
C ASN A 75 10.67 24.76 -11.58
N ARG A 76 10.54 23.90 -12.56
CA ARG A 76 9.40 22.99 -12.70
C ARG A 76 9.51 21.73 -11.83
N ASN A 77 10.74 21.34 -11.46
CA ASN A 77 10.94 20.29 -10.46
C ASN A 77 10.43 20.79 -9.11
N ILE A 78 9.50 20.05 -8.52
CA ILE A 78 8.75 20.48 -7.33
C ILE A 78 9.62 20.54 -6.08
N ILE A 79 10.58 19.62 -5.94
CA ILE A 79 11.52 19.60 -4.79
C ILE A 79 12.47 20.78 -4.90
N GLU A 80 13.07 21.02 -6.08
CA GLU A 80 13.98 22.13 -6.30
C GLU A 80 13.26 23.49 -6.19
N ARG A 81 11.98 23.54 -6.59
CA ARG A 81 11.12 24.70 -6.41
C ARG A 81 10.91 25.02 -4.92
N ALA A 82 10.59 24.01 -4.10
CA ALA A 82 10.45 24.16 -2.65
C ALA A 82 11.78 24.57 -1.98
N LYS A 83 12.89 23.89 -2.32
CA LYS A 83 14.24 24.22 -1.83
C LYS A 83 14.67 25.64 -2.18
N THR A 84 14.28 26.16 -3.35
CA THR A 84 14.60 27.53 -3.75
C THR A 84 13.90 28.57 -2.87
N LEU A 85 12.67 28.30 -2.44
CA LEU A 85 11.89 29.19 -1.59
C LEU A 85 12.27 29.08 -0.11
N MET A 86 12.48 27.86 0.36
CA MET A 86 12.79 27.60 1.77
C MET A 86 13.94 26.57 1.90
N PRO A 87 15.21 27.00 1.74
CA PRO A 87 16.37 26.10 1.73
C PRO A 87 16.76 25.56 3.11
N TYR A 88 16.09 25.97 4.17
CA TYR A 88 16.43 25.62 5.56
C TYR A 88 15.69 24.38 6.07
N LEU A 89 14.74 23.85 5.29
CA LEU A 89 14.04 22.59 5.59
C LEU A 89 14.75 21.42 4.90
N LEU A 90 14.67 20.25 5.52
CA LEU A 90 14.98 18.99 4.85
C LEU A 90 13.69 18.52 4.16
N TYR A 91 13.78 18.14 2.92
CA TYR A 91 12.64 17.70 2.11
C TYR A 91 12.70 16.20 1.88
N ASP A 92 11.54 15.57 1.90
CA ASP A 92 11.39 14.19 1.45
C ASP A 92 11.71 14.08 -0.05
N GLU A 93 12.33 12.98 -0.46
CA GLU A 93 12.65 12.73 -1.86
C GLU A 93 11.52 12.02 -2.61
N GLU A 94 10.51 11.56 -1.88
CA GLU A 94 9.36 10.80 -2.40
C GLU A 94 8.02 11.51 -2.15
N PRO A 95 7.78 12.69 -2.75
CA PRO A 95 6.48 13.34 -2.68
C PRO A 95 5.42 12.52 -3.43
N TYR A 96 4.19 12.57 -2.95
CA TYR A 96 3.07 11.87 -3.55
C TYR A 96 2.01 12.85 -4.06
N MET A 97 1.10 12.35 -4.89
CA MET A 97 0.07 13.17 -5.54
C MET A 97 -1.31 12.83 -4.99
N VAL A 98 -2.10 13.86 -4.74
CA VAL A 98 -3.50 13.74 -4.33
C VAL A 98 -4.41 14.52 -5.29
N VAL A 99 -5.69 14.19 -5.28
CA VAL A 99 -6.71 14.89 -6.08
C VAL A 99 -7.62 15.66 -5.13
N ASN A 100 -7.77 16.98 -5.34
CA ASN A 100 -8.69 17.78 -4.55
C ASN A 100 -10.14 17.66 -5.07
N ASP A 101 -11.11 18.22 -4.34
CA ASP A 101 -12.52 18.20 -4.72
C ASP A 101 -12.82 18.89 -6.06
N ALA A 102 -11.95 19.78 -6.52
CA ALA A 102 -12.05 20.42 -7.84
C ALA A 102 -11.50 19.56 -9.00
N GLY A 103 -10.93 18.38 -8.70
CA GLY A 103 -10.29 17.49 -9.67
C GLY A 103 -8.86 17.92 -10.05
N GLU A 104 -8.24 18.81 -9.30
CA GLU A 104 -6.86 19.25 -9.54
C GLU A 104 -5.87 18.30 -8.89
N LEU A 105 -4.73 18.11 -9.56
CA LEU A 105 -3.61 17.30 -9.07
C LEU A 105 -2.69 18.17 -8.20
N ILE A 106 -2.56 17.77 -6.94
CA ILE A 106 -1.74 18.47 -5.95
C ILE A 106 -0.62 17.53 -5.47
N TRP A 107 0.61 17.96 -5.61
CA TRP A 107 1.74 17.29 -4.99
C TRP A 107 1.77 17.61 -3.49
N VAL A 108 1.92 16.60 -2.68
CA VAL A 108 2.19 16.69 -1.25
C VAL A 108 3.65 16.35 -1.03
N LEU A 109 4.42 17.31 -0.55
CA LEU A 109 5.83 17.17 -0.25
C LEU A 109 6.05 17.36 1.25
N ASP A 110 6.54 16.32 1.91
CA ASP A 110 6.91 16.37 3.32
C ASP A 110 8.19 17.17 3.53
N ALA A 111 8.19 18.01 4.55
CA ALA A 111 9.32 18.79 4.91
C ALA A 111 9.58 18.77 6.42
N TYR A 112 10.86 18.69 6.77
CA TYR A 112 11.31 18.44 8.13
C TYR A 112 12.11 19.61 8.67
N THR A 113 11.86 19.93 9.93
CA THR A 113 12.78 20.73 10.71
C THR A 113 13.81 19.83 11.35
N THR A 114 15.07 20.22 11.34
CA THR A 114 16.18 19.40 11.84
C THR A 114 17.14 20.20 12.72
N SER A 115 17.81 19.51 13.63
CA SER A 115 18.93 20.06 14.41
C SER A 115 19.91 18.95 14.80
N ASN A 116 21.17 19.27 14.98
CA ASN A 116 22.19 18.40 15.54
C ASN A 116 22.65 18.85 16.94
N ASN A 117 21.95 19.79 17.55
CA ASN A 117 22.31 20.42 18.82
C ASN A 117 21.23 20.25 19.91
N TYR A 118 20.29 19.31 19.73
CA TYR A 118 19.25 19.09 20.75
C TYR A 118 19.88 18.47 22.02
N PRO A 119 19.63 19.04 23.23
CA PRO A 119 20.25 18.56 24.46
C PRO A 119 19.83 17.14 24.81
N TYR A 120 20.78 16.33 25.26
CA TYR A 120 20.55 14.97 25.76
C TYR A 120 19.95 13.95 24.75
N SER A 121 19.91 14.30 23.48
CA SER A 121 19.47 13.40 22.42
C SER A 121 20.67 12.75 21.72
N GLN A 122 20.58 11.45 21.45
CA GLN A 122 21.60 10.73 20.71
C GLN A 122 21.62 11.20 19.26
N LYS A 123 22.82 11.41 18.72
CA LYS A 123 23.02 11.71 17.31
C LYS A 123 22.92 10.47 16.45
N THR A 124 22.28 10.61 15.31
CA THR A 124 22.27 9.63 14.23
C THR A 124 22.83 10.25 12.96
N THR A 125 23.33 9.41 12.06
CA THR A 125 23.85 9.83 10.78
C THR A 125 22.95 9.28 9.67
N LEU A 126 22.30 10.16 8.94
CA LEU A 126 21.49 9.82 7.77
C LEU A 126 22.34 9.87 6.51
N GLN A 127 22.20 8.88 5.65
CA GLN A 127 22.73 8.89 4.30
C GLN A 127 21.64 9.46 3.38
N LEU A 128 21.82 10.70 2.90
CA LEU A 128 20.85 11.34 2.01
C LEU A 128 21.06 10.90 0.55
N ASP A 129 22.34 10.77 0.15
CA ASP A 129 22.73 10.25 -1.15
C ASP A 129 24.12 9.56 -1.04
N THR A 130 24.69 9.10 -2.14
CA THR A 130 25.96 8.38 -2.14
C THR A 130 27.13 9.17 -1.52
N LEU A 131 27.05 10.49 -1.46
CA LEU A 131 28.12 11.38 -1.02
C LEU A 131 27.76 12.19 0.23
N THR A 132 26.48 12.45 0.45
CA THR A 132 25.99 13.38 1.46
C THR A 132 25.52 12.63 2.71
N LYS A 133 26.16 12.95 3.84
CA LYS A 133 25.76 12.48 5.18
C LYS A 133 25.28 13.67 5.99
N LEU A 134 24.14 13.50 6.64
CA LEU A 134 23.59 14.46 7.59
C LEU A 134 23.62 13.90 8.99
N GLU A 135 24.33 14.56 9.91
CA GLU A 135 24.27 14.22 11.34
C GLU A 135 23.18 15.06 12.00
N LEU A 136 22.25 14.42 12.66
CA LEU A 136 21.18 15.09 13.39
C LEU A 136 20.79 14.33 14.66
N ASN A 137 20.14 15.05 15.59
CA ASN A 137 19.53 14.47 16.79
C ASN A 137 18.17 15.08 17.12
N TYR A 138 17.57 15.75 16.15
CA TYR A 138 16.21 16.29 16.16
C TYR A 138 15.68 16.31 14.74
N ILE A 139 14.50 15.73 14.54
CA ILE A 139 13.76 15.80 13.28
C ILE A 139 12.26 15.78 13.58
N ARG A 140 11.49 16.64 12.92
CA ARG A 140 10.01 16.66 12.99
C ARG A 140 9.42 16.95 11.63
N ASN A 141 8.35 16.23 11.27
CA ASN A 141 7.55 16.48 10.09
C ASN A 141 6.54 17.61 10.35
N SER A 142 7.05 18.81 10.55
CA SER A 142 6.25 19.95 10.98
C SER A 142 5.72 20.82 9.85
N VAL A 143 6.11 20.51 8.60
CA VAL A 143 5.71 21.29 7.43
C VAL A 143 5.26 20.36 6.31
N LYS A 144 4.09 20.64 5.74
CA LYS A 144 3.61 20.06 4.48
C LYS A 144 3.65 21.14 3.39
N VAL A 145 4.19 20.80 2.25
CA VAL A 145 4.25 21.69 1.09
C VAL A 145 3.30 21.16 0.03
N LEU A 146 2.32 21.96 -0.35
CA LEU A 146 1.36 21.64 -1.40
C LEU A 146 1.73 22.38 -2.66
N ILE A 147 1.81 21.64 -3.79
CA ILE A 147 2.21 22.21 -5.07
C ILE A 147 1.20 21.76 -6.13
N ASN A 148 0.55 22.73 -6.78
CA ASN A 148 -0.35 22.44 -7.89
C ASN A 148 0.45 21.95 -9.10
N ALA A 149 0.14 20.77 -9.61
CA ALA A 149 0.88 20.13 -10.71
C ALA A 149 0.67 20.82 -12.06
N TYR A 150 -0.35 21.66 -12.19
CA TYR A 150 -0.67 22.39 -13.43
C TYR A 150 0.01 23.75 -13.49
N ASN A 151 -0.18 24.61 -12.47
CA ASN A 151 0.35 25.99 -12.47
C ASN A 151 1.56 26.19 -11.55
N GLY A 152 1.93 25.19 -10.74
CA GLY A 152 3.10 25.25 -9.86
C GLY A 152 2.94 26.17 -8.65
N ASP A 153 1.72 26.55 -8.31
CA ASP A 153 1.44 27.28 -7.07
C ASP A 153 1.90 26.43 -5.88
N ILE A 154 2.63 27.08 -4.97
CA ILE A 154 3.25 26.42 -3.84
C ILE A 154 2.82 27.07 -2.53
N SER A 155 2.43 26.26 -1.57
CA SER A 155 2.01 26.70 -0.24
C SER A 155 2.67 25.86 0.84
N PHE A 156 3.25 26.50 1.85
CA PHE A 156 3.85 25.85 3.02
C PHE A 156 2.87 25.90 4.19
N TYR A 157 2.51 24.78 4.73
CA TYR A 157 1.62 24.65 5.89
C TYR A 157 2.37 24.10 7.09
N ILE A 158 2.26 24.76 8.25
CA ILE A 158 2.75 24.20 9.51
C ILE A 158 1.69 23.25 10.03
N THR A 159 2.05 21.96 10.17
CA THR A 159 1.21 20.90 10.68
C THR A 159 1.42 20.65 12.18
N ASP A 160 2.56 21.09 12.72
CA ASP A 160 2.88 20.99 14.14
C ASP A 160 3.33 22.33 14.71
N GLU A 161 2.38 23.06 15.31
CA GLU A 161 2.65 24.34 15.97
C GLU A 161 3.45 24.21 17.28
N THR A 162 3.66 23.00 17.79
CA THR A 162 4.50 22.76 18.97
C THR A 162 5.99 22.72 18.62
N ASP A 163 6.33 22.66 17.34
CA ASP A 163 7.71 22.69 16.87
C ASP A 163 8.29 24.12 16.96
N PRO A 164 9.25 24.39 17.85
CA PRO A 164 9.82 25.72 18.01
C PRO A 164 10.60 26.20 16.79
N ILE A 165 11.18 25.28 15.98
CA ILE A 165 11.95 25.63 14.78
C ILE A 165 11.00 26.08 13.67
N ALA A 166 9.91 25.31 13.41
CA ALA A 166 8.90 25.68 12.44
C ALA A 166 8.25 27.03 12.78
N MET A 167 7.91 27.22 14.05
CA MET A 167 7.33 28.48 14.53
C MET A 167 8.30 29.67 14.48
N ALA A 168 9.59 29.43 14.63
CA ALA A 168 10.59 30.46 14.40
C ALA A 168 10.68 30.86 12.90
N TYR A 169 10.66 29.89 12.00
CA TYR A 169 10.63 30.19 10.55
C TYR A 169 9.37 30.96 10.15
N LYS A 170 8.19 30.59 10.66
CA LYS A 170 6.94 31.32 10.42
C LYS A 170 7.05 32.80 10.85
N LYS A 171 7.73 33.07 11.95
CA LYS A 171 7.96 34.46 12.42
C LYS A 171 8.96 35.23 11.55
N ILE A 172 9.97 34.55 10.99
CA ILE A 172 11.00 35.16 10.16
C ILE A 172 10.47 35.42 8.74
N TYR A 173 9.68 34.47 8.21
CA TYR A 173 9.16 34.48 6.85
C TYR A 173 7.61 34.33 6.84
N PRO A 174 6.87 35.29 7.40
CA PRO A 174 5.43 35.15 7.57
C PRO A 174 4.67 34.97 6.24
N ASP A 175 5.13 35.63 5.19
CA ASP A 175 4.48 35.62 3.87
C ASP A 175 4.70 34.28 3.11
N LEU A 176 5.59 33.42 3.58
CA LEU A 176 5.87 32.12 2.95
C LEU A 176 4.90 31.03 3.42
N PHE A 177 4.45 31.11 4.66
CA PHE A 177 3.57 30.12 5.25
C PHE A 177 2.11 30.52 5.05
N ALA A 178 1.32 29.57 4.56
CA ALA A 178 -0.10 29.76 4.38
C ALA A 178 -0.80 30.00 5.73
N GLU A 179 -1.82 30.85 5.70
CA GLU A 179 -2.72 31.06 6.86
C GLU A 179 -3.83 30.00 6.87
N GLY A 180 -4.21 29.56 8.06
CA GLY A 180 -5.29 28.60 8.24
C GLY A 180 -4.86 27.14 8.12
N ASN A 181 -5.85 26.26 8.04
CA ASN A 181 -5.64 24.82 7.97
C ASN A 181 -5.53 24.34 6.51
N ILE A 182 -4.87 23.22 6.32
CA ILE A 182 -4.86 22.50 5.04
C ILE A 182 -6.32 22.10 4.71
N PRO A 183 -6.77 22.27 3.46
CA PRO A 183 -8.10 21.81 3.04
C PRO A 183 -8.34 20.34 3.40
N SER A 184 -9.54 20.02 3.88
CA SER A 184 -9.85 18.68 4.39
C SER A 184 -9.84 17.59 3.33
N ASP A 185 -10.22 17.94 2.09
CA ASP A 185 -10.15 17.06 0.93
C ASP A 185 -8.72 16.63 0.57
N ILE A 186 -7.72 17.47 0.87
CA ILE A 186 -6.30 17.16 0.70
C ILE A 186 -5.76 16.43 1.94
N SER A 187 -6.04 16.96 3.14
CA SER A 187 -5.45 16.41 4.37
C SER A 187 -5.96 15.02 4.74
N SER A 188 -7.16 14.64 4.29
CA SER A 188 -7.70 13.28 4.46
C SER A 188 -6.95 12.22 3.64
N GLN A 189 -6.17 12.63 2.65
CA GLN A 189 -5.35 11.76 1.79
C GLN A 189 -3.89 11.68 2.24
N PHE A 190 -3.53 12.26 3.39
CA PHE A 190 -2.16 12.22 3.89
C PHE A 190 -1.78 10.81 4.35
N ILE A 191 -0.55 10.43 4.01
CA ILE A 191 0.07 9.16 4.41
C ILE A 191 1.22 9.41 5.37
N TYR A 192 1.62 8.39 6.12
CA TYR A 192 2.77 8.48 7.01
C TYR A 192 4.06 8.58 6.18
N PRO A 193 4.96 9.56 6.42
CA PRO A 193 6.17 9.72 5.62
C PRO A 193 7.15 8.57 5.85
N GLU A 194 7.50 7.84 4.79
CA GLU A 194 8.39 6.68 4.89
C GLU A 194 9.79 7.06 5.35
N PHE A 195 10.33 8.19 4.90
CA PHE A 195 11.63 8.69 5.34
C PHE A 195 11.70 8.88 6.86
N LEU A 196 10.67 9.50 7.46
CA LEU A 196 10.60 9.66 8.92
C LEU A 196 10.42 8.31 9.62
N TYR A 197 9.58 7.44 9.05
CA TYR A 197 9.29 6.13 9.59
C TYR A 197 10.56 5.26 9.68
N ASN A 198 11.39 5.27 8.64
CA ASN A 198 12.67 4.55 8.62
C ASN A 198 13.59 5.00 9.75
N ILE A 199 13.74 6.32 9.96
CA ILE A 199 14.53 6.87 11.06
C ILE A 199 13.99 6.45 12.42
N GLN A 200 12.68 6.51 12.59
CA GLN A 200 12.04 6.13 13.85
C GLN A 200 12.14 4.62 14.10
N SER A 201 12.03 3.80 13.07
CA SER A 201 12.17 2.35 13.15
C SER A 201 13.57 1.95 13.62
N ASP A 202 14.62 2.57 13.08
CA ASP A 202 16.00 2.36 13.55
C ASP A 202 16.17 2.73 15.03
N ILE A 203 15.56 3.83 15.47
CA ILE A 203 15.61 4.27 16.86
C ILE A 203 14.86 3.30 17.76
N ILE A 204 13.70 2.82 17.33
CA ILE A 204 12.85 1.88 18.08
C ILE A 204 13.57 0.56 18.35
N THR A 205 14.45 0.09 17.48
CA THR A 205 15.23 -1.15 17.72
C THR A 205 15.89 -1.16 19.09
N ARG A 206 16.20 0.00 19.63
CA ARG A 206 16.86 0.16 20.94
C ARG A 206 15.98 0.87 21.97
N TYR A 207 15.20 1.86 21.56
CA TYR A 207 14.47 2.75 22.48
C TYR A 207 12.99 2.39 22.67
N HIS A 208 12.60 1.16 22.34
CA HIS A 208 11.26 0.63 22.61
C HIS A 208 11.02 0.26 24.08
N ASP A 209 12.08 0.06 24.86
CA ASP A 209 12.03 -0.14 26.31
C ASP A 209 12.40 1.17 27.03
N ILE A 210 11.61 1.49 28.06
CA ILE A 210 11.79 2.70 28.90
C ILE A 210 12.54 2.42 30.21
N GLN A 211 12.92 1.15 30.46
CA GLN A 211 13.63 0.78 31.68
C GLN A 211 15.12 1.16 31.55
N PRO A 212 15.64 2.09 32.39
CA PRO A 212 17.00 2.59 32.23
C PRO A 212 18.07 1.51 32.31
N ASP A 213 17.84 0.50 33.17
CA ASP A 213 18.81 -0.58 33.39
C ASP A 213 18.89 -1.50 32.15
N VAL A 214 17.77 -1.79 31.48
CA VAL A 214 17.69 -2.58 30.24
C VAL A 214 18.37 -1.82 29.10
N LEU A 215 18.02 -0.53 28.95
CA LEU A 215 18.65 0.33 27.95
C LEU A 215 20.17 0.44 28.14
N TYR A 216 20.63 0.61 29.39
CA TYR A 216 22.05 0.74 29.67
C TYR A 216 22.84 -0.53 29.34
N ARG A 217 22.31 -1.70 29.68
CA ARG A 217 22.94 -3.00 29.39
C ARG A 217 22.78 -3.43 27.95
N GLY A 218 21.74 -2.94 27.24
CA GLY A 218 21.38 -3.41 25.90
C GLY A 218 20.87 -4.85 25.89
N ASP A 219 20.14 -5.25 26.93
CA ASP A 219 19.66 -6.63 27.10
C ASP A 219 18.48 -6.97 26.19
N ASP A 220 17.68 -5.95 25.81
CA ASP A 220 16.53 -6.09 24.92
C ASP A 220 16.70 -5.18 23.67
N VAL A 221 17.48 -5.65 22.73
CA VAL A 221 17.68 -4.97 21.43
C VAL A 221 16.90 -5.73 20.36
N TRP A 222 16.24 -5.00 19.50
CA TRP A 222 15.52 -5.56 18.36
C TRP A 222 16.30 -5.35 17.06
N ASP A 223 16.04 -6.23 16.11
CA ASP A 223 16.44 -6.08 14.71
C ASP A 223 15.18 -5.92 13.85
N ILE A 224 15.28 -5.20 12.74
CA ILE A 224 14.26 -5.23 11.70
C ILE A 224 14.27 -6.63 11.08
N ALA A 225 13.09 -7.22 10.92
CA ALA A 225 12.97 -8.57 10.37
C ALA A 225 13.59 -8.69 8.97
N THR A 226 14.10 -9.87 8.66
CA THR A 226 14.69 -10.18 7.35
C THR A 226 13.93 -11.29 6.66
N HIS A 227 13.97 -11.33 5.32
CA HIS A 227 13.35 -12.36 4.49
C HIS A 227 14.26 -12.78 3.33
N ASN A 228 13.93 -13.88 2.66
CA ASN A 228 14.65 -14.35 1.48
C ASN A 228 13.98 -13.83 0.20
N THR A 229 14.65 -12.95 -0.52
CA THR A 229 14.12 -12.38 -1.77
C THR A 229 14.31 -13.29 -2.99
N GLY A 230 15.00 -14.41 -2.87
CA GLY A 230 15.40 -15.27 -3.99
C GLY A 230 16.50 -14.67 -4.88
N ARG A 231 16.82 -13.39 -4.74
CA ARG A 231 17.87 -12.72 -5.54
C ARG A 231 19.28 -13.07 -5.07
N VAL A 232 19.45 -13.19 -3.78
CA VAL A 232 20.73 -13.53 -3.14
C VAL A 232 20.45 -14.54 -2.05
N SER A 233 20.91 -15.76 -2.20
CA SER A 233 20.85 -16.76 -1.14
C SER A 233 21.89 -16.41 -0.07
N THR A 234 21.50 -15.55 0.86
CA THR A 234 22.30 -15.23 2.05
C THR A 234 21.66 -15.90 3.25
N LYS A 235 22.48 -16.47 4.13
CA LYS A 235 22.00 -17.05 5.39
C LYS A 235 21.33 -16.02 6.32
N THR A 236 21.56 -14.75 6.07
CA THR A 236 21.09 -13.64 6.90
C THR A 236 19.83 -12.98 6.34
N GLY A 237 19.41 -13.33 5.13
CA GLY A 237 18.28 -12.68 4.45
C GLY A 237 18.55 -11.22 4.03
N THR A 238 17.54 -10.58 3.53
CA THR A 238 17.48 -9.15 3.20
C THR A 238 16.55 -8.47 4.22
N THR A 239 16.93 -7.34 4.76
CA THR A 239 16.08 -6.55 5.66
C THR A 239 14.79 -6.18 4.94
N ILE A 240 13.66 -6.35 5.61
CA ILE A 240 12.36 -5.91 5.10
C ILE A 240 12.35 -4.39 5.06
N GLU A 241 11.95 -3.82 3.93
CA GLU A 241 11.66 -2.40 3.81
C GLU A 241 10.22 -2.12 4.27
N PRO A 242 9.92 -0.95 4.86
CA PRO A 242 8.54 -0.59 5.19
C PRO A 242 7.64 -0.64 3.96
N TYR A 243 6.39 -1.03 4.15
CA TYR A 243 5.41 -1.07 3.07
C TYR A 243 4.04 -0.62 3.55
N TYR A 244 3.27 0.00 2.65
CA TYR A 244 1.91 0.41 2.92
C TYR A 244 0.94 -0.76 2.74
N THR A 245 0.09 -0.97 3.75
CA THR A 245 -1.02 -1.94 3.68
C THR A 245 -2.22 -1.43 4.45
N MET A 246 -3.39 -2.02 4.21
CA MET A 246 -4.55 -1.77 5.05
C MET A 246 -4.35 -2.51 6.37
N VAL A 247 -4.52 -1.79 7.46
CA VAL A 247 -4.38 -2.33 8.82
C VAL A 247 -5.64 -2.07 9.63
N ASP A 248 -6.06 -3.08 10.36
CA ASP A 248 -7.09 -2.95 11.37
C ASP A 248 -6.44 -2.45 12.66
N THR A 249 -6.88 -1.32 13.15
CA THR A 249 -6.35 -0.77 14.39
C THR A 249 -7.24 -1.15 15.55
N ILE A 250 -6.64 -1.48 16.70
CA ILE A 250 -7.39 -1.85 17.94
C ILE A 250 -8.33 -0.71 18.38
N GLU A 251 -8.06 0.52 17.94
CA GLU A 251 -8.79 1.72 18.36
C GLU A 251 -9.97 2.08 17.45
N SER A 252 -10.11 1.47 16.28
CA SER A 252 -11.23 1.75 15.35
C SER A 252 -11.61 0.49 14.57
N ASP A 253 -12.92 0.34 14.33
CA ASP A 253 -13.46 -0.74 13.48
C ASP A 253 -13.24 -0.49 11.98
N GLU A 254 -12.52 0.58 11.62
CA GLU A 254 -12.23 0.94 10.23
C GLU A 254 -10.77 0.62 9.90
N SER A 255 -10.58 -0.14 8.82
CA SER A 255 -9.25 -0.37 8.24
C SER A 255 -8.65 0.95 7.73
N LYS A 256 -7.39 1.21 8.04
CA LYS A 256 -6.65 2.40 7.62
C LYS A 256 -5.42 2.02 6.83
N LEU A 257 -5.02 2.89 5.90
CA LEU A 257 -3.72 2.76 5.25
C LEU A 257 -2.61 3.01 6.27
N GLY A 258 -1.80 2.01 6.54
CA GLY A 258 -0.68 2.07 7.47
C GLY A 258 0.63 1.64 6.83
N LEU A 259 1.72 2.24 7.27
CA LEU A 259 3.07 1.83 6.94
C LEU A 259 3.55 0.84 8.00
N VAL A 260 3.91 -0.38 7.61
CA VAL A 260 4.16 -1.50 8.52
C VAL A 260 5.60 -1.98 8.43
N LEU A 261 6.16 -2.35 9.58
CA LEU A 261 7.48 -2.98 9.68
C LEU A 261 7.52 -3.96 10.86
N PRO A 262 7.90 -5.22 10.65
CA PRO A 262 8.06 -6.21 11.72
C PRO A 262 9.45 -6.18 12.34
N PHE A 263 9.53 -6.53 13.63
CA PHE A 263 10.76 -6.62 14.39
C PHE A 263 10.95 -8.00 15.02
N THR A 264 12.21 -8.40 15.11
CA THR A 264 12.67 -9.63 15.80
C THR A 264 13.60 -9.27 16.95
N PRO A 265 13.73 -10.11 17.99
CA PRO A 265 14.82 -9.92 18.96
C PRO A 265 16.17 -10.05 18.26
N ASN A 266 17.16 -9.32 18.73
CA ASN A 266 18.52 -9.43 18.21
C ASN A 266 18.99 -10.89 18.18
N GLU A 267 19.59 -11.31 17.07
CA GLU A 267 20.07 -12.67 16.79
C GLU A 267 18.97 -13.77 16.78
N LYS A 268 17.67 -13.41 16.78
CA LYS A 268 16.56 -14.37 16.66
C LYS A 268 15.73 -14.04 15.42
N GLN A 269 14.81 -14.96 15.07
CA GLN A 269 14.05 -14.83 13.85
C GLN A 269 12.51 -14.78 14.05
N ASN A 270 12.03 -15.05 15.27
CA ASN A 270 10.60 -14.94 15.57
C ASN A 270 10.19 -13.46 15.68
N ILE A 271 9.00 -13.11 15.18
CA ILE A 271 8.46 -11.75 15.35
C ILE A 271 8.06 -11.54 16.80
N ILE A 272 8.45 -10.41 17.38
CA ILE A 272 8.04 -9.98 18.72
C ILE A 272 7.24 -8.70 18.72
N SER A 273 7.31 -7.94 17.63
CA SER A 273 6.62 -6.66 17.50
C SER A 273 6.48 -6.29 16.04
N TYR A 274 5.54 -5.42 15.76
CA TYR A 274 5.51 -4.65 14.52
C TYR A 274 5.09 -3.21 14.83
N THR A 275 5.52 -2.29 13.98
CA THR A 275 5.10 -0.89 14.04
C THR A 275 4.12 -0.58 12.93
N VAL A 276 3.20 0.33 13.20
CA VAL A 276 2.24 0.85 12.23
C VAL A 276 2.27 2.37 12.27
N GLY A 277 2.65 2.96 11.15
CA GLY A 277 2.57 4.40 10.94
C GLY A 277 1.28 4.77 10.21
N THR A 278 0.36 5.49 10.86
CA THR A 278 -0.89 5.99 10.28
C THR A 278 -0.92 7.52 10.29
N TYR A 279 -1.80 8.11 9.51
CA TYR A 279 -2.07 9.54 9.59
C TYR A 279 -3.49 9.74 10.15
N GLU A 280 -3.59 10.30 11.33
CA GLU A 280 -4.86 10.41 12.07
C GLU A 280 -5.09 11.84 12.53
N ASN A 281 -6.30 12.35 12.30
CA ASN A 281 -6.70 13.70 12.74
C ASN A 281 -5.69 14.81 12.31
N GLY A 282 -5.10 14.68 11.12
CA GLY A 282 -4.14 15.62 10.58
C GLY A 282 -2.74 15.52 11.18
N GLN A 283 -2.43 14.43 11.90
CA GLN A 283 -1.11 14.18 12.51
C GLN A 283 -0.61 12.76 12.22
N PRO A 284 0.69 12.58 12.01
CA PRO A 284 1.30 11.27 11.92
C PRO A 284 1.27 10.58 13.30
N LYS A 285 0.83 9.33 13.34
CA LYS A 285 0.79 8.48 14.53
C LYS A 285 1.58 7.20 14.30
N LEU A 286 2.55 6.93 15.16
CA LEU A 286 3.32 5.69 15.16
C LEU A 286 2.89 4.83 16.36
N THR A 287 2.42 3.62 16.07
CA THR A 287 1.98 2.66 17.08
C THR A 287 2.89 1.44 17.06
N ILE A 288 3.31 0.98 18.23
CA ILE A 288 4.10 -0.25 18.40
C ILE A 288 3.17 -1.32 18.99
N TYR A 289 2.99 -2.41 18.25
CA TYR A 289 2.25 -3.58 18.70
C TYR A 289 3.26 -4.64 19.14
N LYS A 290 3.22 -4.99 20.44
CA LYS A 290 4.09 -6.03 21.01
C LYS A 290 3.29 -7.29 21.24
N PHE A 291 3.84 -8.43 20.81
CA PHE A 291 3.28 -9.74 21.10
C PHE A 291 3.67 -10.21 22.52
N GLU A 292 2.83 -11.06 23.08
CA GLU A 292 3.16 -11.71 24.36
C GLU A 292 4.40 -12.60 24.19
N ALA A 293 5.20 -12.72 25.23
CA ALA A 293 6.51 -13.41 25.15
C ALA A 293 6.40 -14.91 24.79
N ASP A 294 5.25 -15.52 25.01
CA ASP A 294 4.93 -16.93 24.72
C ASP A 294 4.21 -17.17 23.39
N SER A 295 3.86 -16.11 22.66
CA SER A 295 3.08 -16.22 21.43
C SER A 295 3.81 -16.86 20.25
N ASN A 296 5.11 -17.08 20.31
CA ASN A 296 5.96 -17.78 19.33
C ASN A 296 5.56 -17.55 17.85
N ILE A 297 5.42 -16.28 17.46
CA ILE A 297 5.03 -15.90 16.11
C ILE A 297 6.22 -16.10 15.16
N LEU A 298 5.98 -16.83 14.08
CA LEU A 298 7.03 -17.09 13.08
C LEU A 298 7.53 -15.81 12.44
N GLY A 299 8.84 -15.68 12.34
CA GLY A 299 9.43 -14.61 11.53
C GLY A 299 9.53 -14.99 10.06
N PRO A 300 9.74 -14.01 9.17
CA PRO A 300 9.77 -14.24 7.73
C PRO A 300 10.79 -15.29 7.30
N MET A 301 12.00 -15.28 7.84
CA MET A 301 13.03 -16.30 7.54
C MET A 301 12.65 -17.71 8.04
N GLN A 302 11.89 -17.80 9.13
CA GLN A 302 11.38 -19.10 9.59
C GLN A 302 10.28 -19.63 8.68
N LEU A 303 9.42 -18.73 8.19
CA LEU A 303 8.39 -19.05 7.24
C LEU A 303 9.00 -19.45 5.88
N ASP A 304 9.99 -18.73 5.37
CA ASP A 304 10.75 -19.13 4.18
C ASP A 304 11.27 -20.58 4.30
N THR A 305 11.81 -20.92 5.49
CA THR A 305 12.29 -22.29 5.76
C THR A 305 11.15 -23.31 5.74
N GLN A 306 9.96 -22.97 6.26
CA GLN A 306 8.79 -23.85 6.18
C GLN A 306 8.29 -24.03 4.75
N ILE A 307 8.25 -22.96 3.97
CA ILE A 307 7.89 -22.99 2.53
C ILE A 307 8.86 -23.90 1.76
N GLU A 308 10.16 -23.82 2.03
CA GLU A 308 11.16 -24.69 1.39
C GLU A 308 11.06 -26.16 1.80
N GLN A 309 10.53 -26.44 3.00
CA GLN A 309 10.35 -27.79 3.54
C GLN A 309 8.99 -28.42 3.16
N ASP A 310 8.02 -27.63 2.74
CA ASP A 310 6.74 -28.12 2.26
C ASP A 310 6.92 -28.74 0.86
N GLU A 311 6.61 -30.04 0.73
CA GLU A 311 6.89 -30.81 -0.49
C GLU A 311 6.03 -30.34 -1.67
N GLU A 312 4.79 -29.94 -1.45
CA GLU A 312 3.90 -29.48 -2.51
C GLU A 312 4.32 -28.11 -3.00
N ILE A 313 4.51 -27.15 -2.10
CA ILE A 313 4.87 -25.78 -2.43
C ILE A 313 6.27 -25.71 -3.05
N SER A 314 7.24 -26.41 -2.47
CA SER A 314 8.62 -26.42 -2.99
C SER A 314 8.70 -26.99 -4.40
N ASN A 315 7.95 -28.06 -4.73
CA ASN A 315 7.89 -28.63 -6.06
C ASN A 315 7.27 -27.65 -7.08
N GLU A 316 6.24 -26.92 -6.71
CA GLU A 316 5.63 -25.91 -7.57
C GLU A 316 6.58 -24.74 -7.87
N ILE A 317 7.33 -24.27 -6.87
CA ILE A 317 8.34 -23.22 -7.05
C ILE A 317 9.51 -23.73 -7.92
N GLU A 318 9.99 -24.97 -7.68
CA GLU A 318 11.09 -25.55 -8.45
C GLU A 318 10.70 -25.71 -9.94
N ALA A 319 9.45 -26.05 -10.23
CA ALA A 319 8.94 -26.13 -11.59
C ALA A 319 8.99 -24.80 -12.36
N LEU A 320 8.99 -23.67 -11.66
CA LEU A 320 9.15 -22.32 -12.24
C LEU A 320 10.61 -21.98 -12.53
N ASN A 321 11.57 -22.64 -11.89
CA ASN A 321 13.00 -22.34 -12.00
C ASN A 321 13.61 -23.03 -13.22
N VAL A 322 13.29 -22.53 -14.41
CA VAL A 322 13.81 -23.05 -15.68
C VAL A 322 15.06 -22.29 -16.14
N THR A 323 15.84 -22.91 -17.02
CA THR A 323 17.07 -22.28 -17.53
C THR A 323 16.77 -20.95 -18.20
N GLY A 324 17.46 -19.90 -17.79
CA GLY A 324 17.28 -18.54 -18.32
C GLY A 324 16.23 -17.70 -17.58
N THR A 325 15.67 -18.23 -16.50
CA THR A 325 14.77 -17.45 -15.61
C THR A 325 15.38 -17.27 -14.22
N ARG A 326 14.85 -16.30 -13.50
CA ARG A 326 15.11 -16.04 -12.10
C ARG A 326 13.80 -15.94 -11.35
N ILE A 327 13.73 -16.57 -10.18
CA ILE A 327 12.61 -16.45 -9.26
C ILE A 327 12.93 -15.37 -8.25
N THR A 328 11.99 -14.44 -8.04
CA THR A 328 12.06 -13.42 -7.01
C THR A 328 10.79 -13.47 -6.15
N LYS A 329 10.96 -13.18 -4.89
CA LYS A 329 9.92 -13.22 -3.87
C LYS A 329 9.94 -11.91 -3.08
N ASN A 330 8.81 -11.54 -2.50
CA ASN A 330 8.72 -10.42 -1.59
C ASN A 330 7.65 -10.72 -0.54
N MET A 331 8.03 -10.81 0.73
CA MET A 331 7.09 -11.14 1.79
C MET A 331 6.42 -9.89 2.34
N ILE A 332 5.10 -9.90 2.33
CA ILE A 332 4.23 -8.88 2.91
C ILE A 332 3.56 -9.51 4.14
N ILE A 333 3.59 -8.83 5.27
CA ILE A 333 2.94 -9.27 6.51
C ILE A 333 1.80 -8.30 6.80
N VAL A 334 0.58 -8.81 6.78
CA VAL A 334 -0.62 -8.02 7.05
C VAL A 334 -1.06 -8.29 8.48
N PRO A 335 -0.99 -7.31 9.38
CA PRO A 335 -1.56 -7.44 10.70
C PRO A 335 -3.09 -7.49 10.62
N LEU A 336 -3.66 -8.57 11.14
CA LEU A 336 -5.10 -8.73 11.33
C LEU A 336 -5.37 -8.76 12.84
N ASN A 337 -6.60 -8.49 13.27
CA ASN A 337 -6.95 -8.27 14.68
C ASN A 337 -6.25 -9.21 15.68
N ASN A 338 -6.25 -10.51 15.43
CA ASN A 338 -5.69 -11.50 16.34
C ASN A 338 -4.56 -12.34 15.74
N THR A 339 -4.12 -12.07 14.50
CA THR A 339 -3.15 -12.90 13.81
C THR A 339 -2.34 -12.09 12.80
N LEU A 340 -1.30 -12.70 12.27
CA LEU A 340 -0.57 -12.19 11.12
C LEU A 340 -0.89 -13.04 9.90
N LEU A 341 -1.23 -12.40 8.79
CA LEU A 341 -1.31 -13.01 7.48
C LEU A 341 -0.02 -12.71 6.73
N TYR A 342 0.69 -13.75 6.33
CA TYR A 342 1.88 -13.64 5.48
C TYR A 342 1.46 -13.89 4.04
N ILE A 343 1.90 -13.03 3.14
CA ILE A 343 1.64 -13.11 1.71
C ILE A 343 2.98 -13.04 1.00
N GLU A 344 3.35 -14.10 0.27
CA GLU A 344 4.59 -14.15 -0.49
C GLU A 344 4.28 -14.35 -1.98
N PRO A 345 4.18 -13.28 -2.77
CA PRO A 345 4.09 -13.39 -4.22
C PRO A 345 5.42 -13.89 -4.81
N VAL A 346 5.31 -14.84 -5.73
CA VAL A 346 6.44 -15.47 -6.43
C VAL A 346 6.43 -15.01 -7.88
N TYR A 347 7.48 -14.30 -8.27
CA TYR A 347 7.64 -13.76 -9.61
C TYR A 347 8.71 -14.54 -10.37
N GLN A 348 8.48 -14.67 -11.68
CA GLN A 348 9.45 -15.21 -12.64
C GLN A 348 9.89 -14.11 -13.62
N GLU A 349 11.19 -13.98 -13.82
CA GLU A 349 11.81 -12.99 -14.71
C GLU A 349 12.78 -13.70 -15.67
N TYR A 350 12.78 -13.33 -16.96
CA TYR A 350 13.76 -13.85 -17.93
C TYR A 350 15.05 -13.03 -17.87
N ILE A 351 16.18 -13.69 -17.56
CA ILE A 351 17.46 -13.01 -17.29
C ILE A 351 18.13 -12.48 -18.55
N ASN A 352 17.82 -13.05 -19.73
CA ASN A 352 18.50 -12.79 -20.99
C ASN A 352 17.80 -11.73 -21.87
N GLU A 353 16.74 -11.12 -21.40
CA GLU A 353 15.99 -10.08 -22.11
C GLU A 353 16.20 -8.74 -21.40
N GLU A 354 16.73 -7.72 -22.12
CA GLU A 354 17.01 -6.39 -21.54
C GLU A 354 15.76 -5.69 -21.01
N ASP A 355 14.57 -6.04 -21.54
CA ASP A 355 13.28 -5.46 -21.15
C ASP A 355 12.37 -6.46 -20.41
N SER A 356 12.95 -7.46 -19.75
CA SER A 356 12.16 -8.46 -19.02
C SER A 356 11.43 -7.84 -17.83
N VAL A 357 10.11 -8.07 -17.79
CA VAL A 357 9.28 -7.65 -16.67
C VAL A 357 8.97 -8.87 -15.79
N PRO A 358 9.21 -8.80 -14.47
CA PRO A 358 8.83 -9.88 -13.56
C PRO A 358 7.32 -10.16 -13.66
N THR A 359 6.97 -11.42 -13.84
CA THR A 359 5.58 -11.87 -13.98
C THR A 359 5.19 -12.66 -12.74
N LEU A 360 4.08 -12.30 -12.09
CA LEU A 360 3.51 -13.07 -10.98
C LEU A 360 3.10 -14.46 -11.50
N LYS A 361 3.56 -15.51 -10.82
CA LYS A 361 3.27 -16.91 -11.15
C LYS A 361 2.49 -17.63 -10.07
N LYS A 362 2.81 -17.36 -8.82
CA LYS A 362 2.18 -17.98 -7.66
C LYS A 362 2.10 -16.98 -6.52
N VAL A 363 1.17 -17.22 -5.62
CA VAL A 363 1.08 -16.54 -4.32
C VAL A 363 1.06 -17.61 -3.25
N ILE A 364 1.93 -17.48 -2.25
CA ILE A 364 1.94 -18.31 -1.06
C ILE A 364 1.35 -17.47 0.07
N VAL A 365 0.46 -18.06 0.84
CA VAL A 365 -0.12 -17.42 2.03
C VAL A 365 0.10 -18.30 3.24
N ALA A 366 0.29 -17.67 4.40
CA ALA A 366 0.42 -18.37 5.66
C ALA A 366 -0.27 -17.64 6.80
N SER A 367 -0.80 -18.38 7.74
CA SER A 367 -1.31 -17.87 9.02
C SER A 367 -1.16 -18.95 10.09
N GLY A 368 -0.63 -18.57 11.26
CA GLY A 368 -0.27 -19.55 12.29
C GLY A 368 0.71 -20.59 11.77
N ASN A 369 0.31 -21.86 11.74
CA ASN A 369 1.11 -22.99 11.26
C ASN A 369 0.62 -23.57 9.92
N LYS A 370 -0.28 -22.88 9.22
CA LYS A 370 -0.85 -23.30 7.95
C LYS A 370 -0.21 -22.54 6.80
N LEU A 371 0.04 -23.25 5.71
CA LEU A 371 0.59 -22.74 4.45
C LEU A 371 -0.31 -23.14 3.31
N ALA A 372 -0.51 -22.27 2.34
CA ALA A 372 -1.21 -22.61 1.11
C ALA A 372 -0.60 -21.86 -0.07
N ILE A 373 -0.76 -22.39 -1.28
CA ILE A 373 -0.30 -21.79 -2.53
C ILE A 373 -1.47 -21.71 -3.50
N GLY A 374 -1.47 -20.70 -4.35
CA GLY A 374 -2.43 -20.51 -5.44
C GLY A 374 -1.80 -19.81 -6.63
N ASN A 375 -2.52 -19.71 -7.74
CA ASN A 375 -2.11 -18.97 -8.92
C ASN A 375 -2.24 -17.44 -8.72
N ASP A 376 -3.11 -17.06 -7.82
CA ASP A 376 -3.32 -15.68 -7.38
C ASP A 376 -3.63 -15.67 -5.86
N LEU A 377 -3.86 -14.47 -5.33
CA LEU A 377 -4.13 -14.30 -3.89
C LEU A 377 -5.47 -14.90 -3.48
N GLU A 378 -6.49 -14.82 -4.32
CA GLU A 378 -7.81 -15.35 -4.01
C GLU A 378 -7.78 -16.87 -3.86
N GLU A 379 -7.18 -17.57 -4.83
CA GLU A 379 -7.02 -19.04 -4.78
C GLU A 379 -6.16 -19.45 -3.58
N ALA A 380 -5.06 -18.76 -3.31
CA ALA A 380 -4.20 -19.04 -2.18
C ALA A 380 -4.94 -18.89 -0.83
N LEU A 381 -5.74 -17.85 -0.67
CA LEU A 381 -6.55 -17.63 0.53
C LEU A 381 -7.65 -18.68 0.67
N GLN A 382 -8.33 -19.05 -0.40
CA GLN A 382 -9.34 -20.14 -0.39
C GLN A 382 -8.69 -21.46 0.05
N ASN A 383 -7.52 -21.80 -0.50
CA ASN A 383 -6.76 -22.99 -0.12
C ASN A 383 -6.33 -22.95 1.35
N LEU A 384 -5.89 -21.79 1.86
CA LEU A 384 -5.55 -21.62 3.27
C LEU A 384 -6.75 -21.84 4.19
N VAL A 385 -7.87 -21.18 3.91
CA VAL A 385 -9.09 -21.27 4.71
C VAL A 385 -9.64 -22.71 4.71
N SER A 386 -9.57 -23.42 3.58
CA SER A 386 -10.01 -24.81 3.49
C SER A 386 -9.24 -25.76 4.42
N GLN A 387 -7.99 -25.45 4.77
CA GLN A 387 -7.20 -26.23 5.72
C GLN A 387 -7.67 -26.08 7.17
N TYR A 388 -8.45 -25.04 7.48
CA TYR A 388 -9.09 -24.85 8.79
C TYR A 388 -10.47 -25.48 8.87
N ALA A 389 -11.04 -25.86 7.71
CA ALA A 389 -12.33 -26.57 7.69
C ALA A 389 -12.20 -27.91 8.41
N VAL A 390 -12.99 -28.11 9.45
CA VAL A 390 -13.09 -29.36 10.20
C VAL A 390 -14.43 -29.98 9.85
N ASN A 391 -14.50 -31.29 9.71
CA ASN A 391 -15.79 -32.01 9.61
C ASN A 391 -16.62 -31.68 10.86
N ILE A 392 -17.57 -30.79 10.71
CA ILE A 392 -18.52 -30.45 11.76
C ILE A 392 -19.69 -31.39 11.59
N GLU A 393 -20.04 -32.15 12.65
CA GLU A 393 -21.37 -32.82 12.71
C GLU A 393 -22.42 -31.69 12.69
N VAL A 394 -23.04 -31.51 11.53
CA VAL A 394 -24.13 -30.56 11.36
C VAL A 394 -25.36 -31.16 12.05
N GLU A 395 -25.94 -30.46 13.03
CA GLU A 395 -27.32 -30.72 13.44
C GLU A 395 -28.17 -30.66 12.16
N ASN A 396 -28.78 -31.83 11.82
CA ASN A 396 -29.44 -32.02 10.55
C ASN A 396 -30.91 -31.60 10.65
N PRO A 397 -31.29 -30.39 10.20
CA PRO A 397 -32.71 -30.06 10.04
C PRO A 397 -33.32 -30.96 8.97
N ASP A 398 -34.52 -31.48 9.28
CA ASP A 398 -35.23 -32.45 8.42
C ASP A 398 -36.22 -31.77 7.44
N ASN A 399 -36.35 -30.46 7.48
CA ASN A 399 -37.25 -29.71 6.59
C ASN A 399 -36.57 -28.43 6.00
N VAL A 400 -37.14 -27.91 4.92
CA VAL A 400 -36.60 -26.78 4.16
C VAL A 400 -36.57 -25.51 4.98
N ASP A 401 -37.58 -25.23 5.81
CA ASP A 401 -37.66 -23.99 6.60
C ASP A 401 -36.55 -23.96 7.68
N ASP A 402 -36.36 -25.05 8.41
CA ASP A 402 -35.29 -25.16 9.41
C ASP A 402 -33.89 -25.13 8.77
N LEU A 403 -33.74 -25.64 7.53
CA LEU A 403 -32.49 -25.54 6.77
C LEU A 403 -32.18 -24.09 6.36
N ILE A 404 -33.18 -23.34 5.90
CA ILE A 404 -33.02 -21.94 5.57
C ILE A 404 -32.59 -21.14 6.79
N ASP A 405 -33.23 -21.38 7.95
CA ASP A 405 -32.84 -20.71 9.20
C ASP A 405 -31.40 -21.07 9.62
N ALA A 406 -31.01 -22.34 9.45
CA ALA A 406 -29.64 -22.78 9.73
C ALA A 406 -28.62 -22.15 8.79
N ILE A 407 -28.94 -21.97 7.49
CA ILE A 407 -28.11 -21.28 6.50
C ILE A 407 -27.94 -19.79 6.85
N ILE A 408 -29.03 -19.12 7.23
CA ILE A 408 -28.98 -17.71 7.65
C ILE A 408 -28.07 -17.56 8.88
N LYS A 409 -28.18 -18.44 9.85
CA LYS A 409 -27.34 -18.43 11.06
C LYS A 409 -25.87 -18.73 10.72
N ALA A 410 -25.58 -19.71 9.88
CA ALA A 410 -24.22 -20.03 9.45
C ALA A 410 -23.57 -18.88 8.69
N ASN A 411 -24.33 -18.20 7.82
CA ASN A 411 -23.86 -16.99 7.12
C ASN A 411 -23.61 -15.81 8.08
N GLY A 412 -24.39 -15.71 9.17
CA GLY A 412 -24.15 -14.74 10.24
C GLY A 412 -22.83 -15.01 10.97
N ASN A 413 -22.57 -16.26 11.33
CA ASN A 413 -21.32 -16.67 11.98
C ASN A 413 -20.11 -16.45 11.04
N LEU A 414 -20.24 -16.77 9.75
CA LEU A 414 -19.18 -16.52 8.77
C LEU A 414 -18.85 -15.03 8.65
N LYS A 415 -19.83 -14.14 8.69
CA LYS A 415 -19.59 -12.70 8.70
C LYS A 415 -18.86 -12.25 9.97
N GLU A 416 -19.20 -12.82 11.11
CA GLU A 416 -18.56 -12.52 12.38
C GLU A 416 -17.11 -13.01 12.40
N SER A 417 -16.86 -14.28 12.01
CA SER A 417 -15.49 -14.82 11.93
C SER A 417 -14.64 -14.11 10.89
N THR A 418 -15.24 -13.66 9.78
CA THR A 418 -14.55 -12.84 8.76
C THR A 418 -14.17 -11.48 9.33
N SER A 419 -15.08 -10.78 10.02
CA SER A 419 -14.80 -9.47 10.62
C SER A 419 -13.74 -9.55 11.72
N ASN A 420 -13.65 -10.68 12.41
CA ASN A 420 -12.65 -10.92 13.45
C ASN A 420 -11.33 -11.50 12.90
N SER A 421 -11.23 -11.72 11.59
CA SER A 421 -10.07 -12.35 10.92
C SER A 421 -9.66 -13.69 11.54
N ASP A 422 -10.65 -14.45 12.04
CA ASP A 422 -10.47 -15.77 12.64
C ASP A 422 -10.55 -16.85 11.56
N PHE A 423 -9.41 -17.16 10.92
CA PHE A 423 -9.35 -18.13 9.82
C PHE A 423 -9.79 -19.53 10.22
N GLU A 424 -9.58 -19.94 11.48
CA GLU A 424 -10.04 -21.24 11.95
C GLU A 424 -11.58 -21.31 11.99
N MET A 425 -12.22 -20.27 12.54
CA MET A 425 -13.68 -20.20 12.57
C MET A 425 -14.25 -19.99 11.17
N MET A 426 -13.62 -19.16 10.32
CA MET A 426 -14.03 -18.97 8.92
C MET A 426 -14.06 -20.29 8.16
N GLY A 427 -13.02 -21.13 8.28
CA GLY A 427 -12.98 -22.45 7.64
C GLY A 427 -14.13 -23.34 8.08
N LYS A 428 -14.41 -23.38 9.38
CA LYS A 428 -15.53 -24.12 9.96
C LYS A 428 -16.89 -23.61 9.48
N ASP A 429 -17.06 -22.30 9.44
CA ASP A 429 -18.33 -21.66 9.05
C ASP A 429 -18.61 -21.83 7.56
N ILE A 430 -17.58 -21.76 6.70
CA ILE A 430 -17.70 -22.02 5.26
C ILE A 430 -18.11 -23.47 5.02
N GLN A 431 -17.44 -24.45 5.66
CA GLN A 431 -17.78 -25.86 5.51
C GLN A 431 -19.22 -26.12 5.95
N ARG A 432 -19.62 -25.58 7.10
CA ARG A 432 -20.99 -25.69 7.59
C ARG A 432 -22.02 -25.13 6.63
N LEU A 433 -21.73 -23.97 6.04
CA LEU A 433 -22.60 -23.32 5.07
C LEU A 433 -22.74 -24.17 3.81
N GLN A 434 -21.65 -24.72 3.29
CA GLN A 434 -21.67 -25.62 2.13
C GLN A 434 -22.48 -26.90 2.41
N ASP A 435 -22.25 -27.55 3.53
CA ASP A 435 -22.99 -28.78 3.91
C ASP A 435 -24.50 -28.53 4.01
N LEU A 436 -24.92 -27.37 4.52
CA LEU A 436 -26.32 -26.96 4.59
C LEU A 436 -26.93 -26.65 3.22
N ILE A 437 -26.18 -26.02 2.33
CA ILE A 437 -26.60 -25.73 0.94
C ILE A 437 -26.77 -27.04 0.16
N ASP A 438 -25.78 -27.92 0.18
CA ASP A 438 -25.83 -29.22 -0.52
C ASP A 438 -27.05 -30.07 -0.06
N ARG A 439 -27.40 -29.94 1.20
CA ARG A 439 -28.56 -30.63 1.76
C ARG A 439 -29.87 -30.03 1.31
N LEU A 440 -29.94 -28.68 1.23
CA LEU A 440 -31.09 -27.97 0.70
C LEU A 440 -31.33 -28.33 -0.78
N GLU A 441 -30.27 -28.40 -1.58
CA GLU A 441 -30.37 -28.86 -2.98
C GLU A 441 -30.95 -30.26 -3.09
N LYS A 442 -30.48 -31.18 -2.29
CA LYS A 442 -31.01 -32.58 -2.27
C LYS A 442 -32.49 -32.63 -1.91
N LEU A 443 -32.91 -31.91 -0.87
CA LEU A 443 -34.32 -31.90 -0.48
C LEU A 443 -35.21 -31.27 -1.56
N VAL A 444 -34.78 -30.20 -2.20
CA VAL A 444 -35.50 -29.58 -3.31
C VAL A 444 -35.59 -30.52 -4.52
N GLU A 445 -34.53 -31.28 -4.82
CA GLU A 445 -34.57 -32.32 -5.86
C GLU A 445 -35.53 -33.47 -5.53
N GLU A 446 -35.55 -33.93 -4.27
CA GLU A 446 -36.44 -34.95 -3.80
C GLU A 446 -37.92 -34.52 -3.86
N GLU A 447 -38.26 -33.31 -3.40
CA GLU A 447 -39.62 -32.73 -3.51
C GLU A 447 -40.05 -32.53 -4.97
N ASN A 448 -39.17 -32.08 -5.85
CA ASN A 448 -39.46 -31.96 -7.28
C ASN A 448 -39.70 -33.33 -7.93
N ASN A 449 -38.96 -34.36 -7.53
CA ASN A 449 -39.14 -35.72 -8.03
C ASN A 449 -40.46 -36.36 -7.51
N GLU A 450 -40.80 -36.12 -6.24
CA GLU A 450 -42.10 -36.58 -5.70
C GLU A 450 -43.29 -35.87 -6.37
N THR A 451 -43.22 -34.56 -6.57
CA THR A 451 -44.23 -33.75 -7.25
C THR A 451 -44.44 -34.23 -8.71
N ASN A 452 -43.30 -34.47 -9.43
CA ASN A 452 -43.36 -35.01 -10.79
C ASN A 452 -43.96 -36.43 -10.86
N ASN A 453 -43.66 -37.30 -9.84
CA ASN A 453 -44.25 -38.63 -9.73
C ASN A 453 -45.77 -38.58 -9.42
N ILE A 454 -46.20 -37.66 -8.55
CA ILE A 454 -47.62 -37.43 -8.25
C ILE A 454 -48.39 -36.96 -9.49
N ILE A 455 -47.84 -35.96 -10.18
CA ILE A 455 -48.43 -35.43 -11.45
C ILE A 455 -48.47 -36.53 -12.50
N SER A 456 -47.43 -37.31 -12.67
CA SER A 456 -47.38 -38.42 -13.62
C SER A 456 -48.42 -39.50 -13.28
N ASN A 457 -48.58 -39.84 -11.99
CA ASN A 457 -49.57 -40.83 -11.52
C ASN A 457 -51.02 -40.29 -11.66
N GLU A 458 -51.25 -38.99 -11.41
CA GLU A 458 -52.57 -38.36 -11.67
C GLU A 458 -52.90 -38.32 -13.15
N ILE A 459 -51.92 -38.01 -14.03
CA ILE A 459 -52.14 -38.06 -15.49
C ILE A 459 -52.42 -39.47 -15.96
N VAL A 460 -51.70 -40.48 -15.46
CA VAL A 460 -51.96 -41.90 -15.81
C VAL A 460 -53.31 -42.34 -15.30
N ASN A 461 -53.72 -41.98 -14.08
CA ASN A 461 -55.04 -42.32 -13.54
C ASN A 461 -56.18 -41.64 -14.29
N ASN A 462 -56.03 -40.34 -14.61
CA ASN A 462 -57.04 -39.62 -15.42
C ASN A 462 -57.11 -40.14 -16.85
N THR A 463 -56.03 -40.57 -17.46
CA THR A 463 -56.00 -41.20 -18.77
C THR A 463 -56.71 -42.57 -18.77
N ASN A 464 -56.56 -43.36 -17.72
CA ASN A 464 -57.22 -44.64 -17.53
C ASN A 464 -58.74 -44.49 -17.25
N VAL A 465 -59.19 -43.43 -16.56
CA VAL A 465 -60.57 -43.10 -16.34
C VAL A 465 -61.25 -42.70 -17.66
N ILE A 466 -60.62 -41.85 -18.48
CA ILE A 466 -61.13 -41.45 -19.78
C ILE A 466 -61.18 -42.63 -20.77
N ALA A 467 -60.20 -43.58 -20.71
CA ALA A 467 -60.23 -44.77 -21.58
C ALA A 467 -61.33 -45.75 -21.23
N ASN A 468 -61.78 -45.83 -19.95
CA ASN A 468 -62.84 -46.68 -19.53
C ASN A 468 -64.22 -46.05 -19.79
N GLU A 469 -64.37 -44.73 -19.82
CA GLU A 469 -65.66 -44.08 -20.19
C GLU A 469 -65.89 -44.02 -21.71
N VAL A 470 -64.92 -44.34 -22.54
CA VAL A 470 -65.06 -44.38 -24.01
C VAL A 470 -65.35 -45.78 -24.53
N LEU A 471 -65.34 -46.85 -23.65
CA LEU A 471 -65.55 -48.24 -24.01
C LEU A 471 -66.89 -48.80 -23.49
N ASP A 472 -67.73 -48.02 -22.82
CA ASP A 472 -69.15 -48.31 -22.53
C ASP A 472 -70.03 -47.40 -23.45
#